data_8d60544749ecbf65af97fa8c8fa9d12d
#
_entry.id   8d60544749ecbf65af97fa8c8fa9d12d
#
_cell.length_a   1.000
_cell.length_b   1.000
_cell.length_c   1.000
_cell.angle_alpha   90.00
_cell.angle_beta   90.00
_cell.angle_gamma   90.00
#
_symmetry.space_group_name_H-M   'P 1'
#
loop_
_entity.id
_entity.type
_entity.pdbx_description
1 polymer ?
#
loop_
_entity_poly.entity_id
_entity_poly.type
_entity_poly.pdbx_seq_one_letter_code
_entity_poly.pdbx_strand_id
1 'polypeptide(L)'
;VGLINGPRGKGRIEVIEPDVLRLSFRWDRPPAPLEPLILLLGLPRPQTARDLLREATTLGATALHFVTAERCDANYAASSLWSTGEWRRHCLQGAEQAFDTRIPEVSWSHSLESALASLPGGEIRVGLDNYEAPGALGACEEIRKRGEQPVVMALGPERGWGERDRTLLRREGFLLAHLGPRVLRAETAMVAAVSILRALRGQM
;
A
#
# COMPACT_ATOMS: atom_id res chain seq x y z
N VAL A 1 -10.91 -14.54 15.61
CA VAL A 1 -10.08 -15.39 14.73
C VAL A 1 -10.47 -15.20 13.29
N GLY A 2 -9.52 -15.39 12.39
CA GLY A 2 -9.74 -15.28 10.94
C GLY A 2 -8.79 -16.18 10.16
N LEU A 3 -9.17 -16.53 8.96
CA LEU A 3 -8.30 -17.18 7.99
C LEU A 3 -7.72 -16.11 7.06
N ILE A 4 -6.44 -16.16 6.79
CA ILE A 4 -5.80 -15.22 5.85
C ILE A 4 -6.54 -15.27 4.52
N ASN A 5 -6.98 -14.12 4.01
CA ASN A 5 -7.79 -13.94 2.81
C ASN A 5 -9.12 -14.72 2.80
N GLY A 6 -9.60 -15.12 3.97
CA GLY A 6 -10.81 -15.91 4.15
C GLY A 6 -11.76 -15.33 5.20
N PRO A 7 -12.78 -16.07 5.63
CA PRO A 7 -13.73 -15.59 6.61
C PRO A 7 -13.10 -15.35 7.96
N ARG A 8 -13.65 -14.39 8.70
CA ARG A 8 -13.44 -14.24 10.13
C ARG A 8 -14.61 -14.84 10.90
N GLY A 9 -14.42 -15.06 12.20
CA GLY A 9 -15.47 -15.60 13.01
C GLY A 9 -15.16 -15.51 14.50
N LYS A 10 -16.10 -15.97 15.32
CA LYS A 10 -15.94 -16.07 16.76
C LYS A 10 -15.44 -17.46 17.11
N GLY A 11 -14.35 -17.54 17.87
CA GLY A 11 -13.87 -18.75 18.49
C GLY A 11 -14.30 -18.82 19.96
N ARG A 12 -14.65 -20.00 20.43
CA ARG A 12 -14.86 -20.32 21.84
C ARG A 12 -13.74 -21.23 22.29
N ILE A 13 -13.08 -20.86 23.39
CA ILE A 13 -12.10 -21.72 24.05
C ILE A 13 -12.87 -22.80 24.79
N GLU A 14 -12.61 -24.05 24.48
CA GLU A 14 -13.27 -25.21 25.08
C GLU A 14 -12.35 -25.92 26.08
N VAL A 15 -11.06 -26.01 25.75
CA VAL A 15 -10.07 -26.65 26.61
C VAL A 15 -8.77 -25.88 26.57
N ILE A 16 -8.14 -25.69 27.72
CA ILE A 16 -6.78 -25.16 27.86
C ILE A 16 -5.98 -26.20 28.67
N GLU A 17 -4.99 -26.79 28.03
CA GLU A 17 -4.01 -27.68 28.65
C GLU A 17 -2.61 -27.10 28.43
N PRO A 18 -1.55 -27.57 29.13
CA PRO A 18 -0.22 -26.99 29.00
C PRO A 18 0.29 -26.85 27.55
N ASP A 19 -0.01 -27.82 26.72
CA ASP A 19 0.47 -27.87 25.31
C ASP A 19 -0.66 -27.88 24.27
N VAL A 20 -1.93 -27.74 24.70
CA VAL A 20 -3.09 -27.84 23.81
C VAL A 20 -4.11 -26.74 24.11
N LEU A 21 -4.48 -26.01 23.06
CA LEU A 21 -5.63 -25.11 23.07
C LEU A 21 -6.68 -25.63 22.10
N ARG A 22 -7.84 -26.09 22.61
CA ARG A 22 -8.94 -26.53 21.78
C ARG A 22 -9.97 -25.43 21.64
N LEU A 23 -10.30 -25.12 20.40
CA LEU A 23 -11.24 -24.06 20.04
C LEU A 23 -12.33 -24.62 19.14
N SER A 24 -13.58 -24.17 19.33
CA SER A 24 -14.61 -24.26 18.32
C SER A 24 -14.81 -22.93 17.63
N PHE A 25 -15.17 -22.95 16.34
CA PHE A 25 -15.33 -21.74 15.52
C PHE A 25 -16.70 -21.71 14.87
N ARG A 26 -17.22 -20.48 14.74
CA ARG A 26 -18.32 -20.19 13.84
C ARG A 26 -17.84 -19.09 12.89
N TRP A 27 -17.74 -19.43 11.62
CA TRP A 27 -17.32 -18.51 10.57
C TRP A 27 -18.45 -17.59 10.17
N ASP A 28 -18.14 -16.31 10.04
CA ASP A 28 -19.00 -15.29 9.45
C ASP A 28 -18.92 -15.33 7.92
N ARG A 29 -19.64 -14.44 7.24
CA ARG A 29 -19.51 -14.28 5.79
C ARG A 29 -18.08 -13.86 5.42
N PRO A 30 -17.61 -14.22 4.22
CA PRO A 30 -16.37 -13.67 3.70
C PRO A 30 -16.40 -12.13 3.73
N PRO A 31 -15.26 -11.47 3.98
CA PRO A 31 -15.21 -10.01 3.96
C PRO A 31 -15.53 -9.47 2.56
N ALA A 32 -16.12 -8.28 2.50
CA ALA A 32 -16.38 -7.59 1.23
C ALA A 32 -15.05 -7.36 0.48
N PRO A 33 -15.03 -7.34 -0.86
CA PRO A 33 -13.83 -7.02 -1.62
C PRO A 33 -13.20 -5.70 -1.16
N LEU A 34 -11.88 -5.63 -1.16
CA LEU A 34 -11.16 -4.36 -0.97
C LEU A 34 -11.36 -3.49 -2.21
N GLU A 35 -11.30 -2.17 -2.01
CA GLU A 35 -11.14 -1.26 -3.13
C GLU A 35 -9.81 -1.51 -3.82
N PRO A 36 -9.78 -1.52 -5.16
CA PRO A 36 -8.56 -1.76 -5.88
C PRO A 36 -7.64 -0.53 -5.79
N LEU A 37 -6.81 -0.52 -4.75
CA LEU A 37 -5.75 0.45 -4.51
C LEU A 37 -4.39 -0.27 -4.59
N ILE A 38 -3.62 0.05 -5.61
CA ILE A 38 -2.26 -0.42 -5.80
C ILE A 38 -1.30 0.68 -5.39
N LEU A 39 -0.33 0.37 -4.54
CA LEU A 39 0.71 1.29 -4.12
C LEU A 39 2.05 0.92 -4.77
N LEU A 40 2.60 1.82 -5.59
CA LEU A 40 3.97 1.76 -6.08
C LEU A 40 4.85 2.56 -5.12
N LEU A 41 5.70 1.88 -4.39
CA LEU A 41 6.51 2.44 -3.31
C LEU A 41 7.99 2.42 -3.72
N GLY A 42 8.60 3.57 -3.92
CA GLY A 42 10.04 3.63 -4.07
C GLY A 42 10.70 2.94 -2.89
N LEU A 43 11.57 1.95 -3.14
CA LEU A 43 12.13 1.06 -2.12
C LEU A 43 12.79 1.85 -0.98
N PRO A 44 12.19 1.90 0.20
CA PRO A 44 12.68 2.68 1.33
C PRO A 44 13.61 1.85 2.22
N ARG A 45 14.17 2.47 3.25
CA ARG A 45 14.86 1.74 4.31
C ARG A 45 13.96 0.65 4.93
N PRO A 46 14.53 -0.49 5.37
CA PRO A 46 13.76 -1.59 5.93
C PRO A 46 12.80 -1.18 7.06
N GLN A 47 13.19 -0.20 7.90
CA GLN A 47 12.32 0.29 8.97
C GLN A 47 11.06 0.99 8.41
N THR A 48 11.24 1.89 7.44
CA THR A 48 10.14 2.57 6.75
C THR A 48 9.26 1.56 6.00
N ALA A 49 9.87 0.54 5.37
CA ALA A 49 9.12 -0.52 4.69
C ALA A 49 8.20 -1.30 5.64
N ARG A 50 8.66 -1.59 6.88
CA ARG A 50 7.83 -2.24 7.91
C ARG A 50 6.58 -1.42 8.24
N ASP A 51 6.76 -0.11 8.41
CA ASP A 51 5.65 0.80 8.70
C ASP A 51 4.69 0.90 7.50
N LEU A 52 5.21 1.04 6.28
CA LEU A 52 4.38 1.06 5.07
C LEU A 52 3.57 -0.24 4.88
N LEU A 53 4.17 -1.40 5.12
CA LEU A 53 3.49 -2.71 5.02
C LEU A 53 2.32 -2.78 5.98
N ARG A 54 2.52 -2.39 7.24
CA ARG A 54 1.49 -2.41 8.28
C ARG A 54 0.37 -1.43 7.96
N GLU A 55 0.72 -0.16 7.74
CA GLU A 55 -0.27 0.90 7.53
C GLU A 55 -1.04 0.75 6.22
N ALA A 56 -0.37 0.36 5.12
CA ALA A 56 -1.04 0.11 3.85
C ALA A 56 -2.04 -1.05 3.93
N THR A 57 -1.69 -2.11 4.68
CA THR A 57 -2.62 -3.22 4.93
C THR A 57 -3.79 -2.77 5.79
N THR A 58 -3.55 -1.98 6.87
CA THR A 58 -4.60 -1.38 7.69
C THR A 58 -5.56 -0.52 6.86
N LEU A 59 -5.02 0.20 5.89
CA LEU A 59 -5.79 1.02 4.95
C LEU A 59 -6.41 0.21 3.80
N GLY A 60 -6.23 -1.10 3.75
CA GLY A 60 -6.89 -1.96 2.78
C GLY A 60 -6.35 -1.85 1.35
N ALA A 61 -5.09 -1.52 1.15
CA ALA A 61 -4.46 -1.63 -0.16
C ALA A 61 -4.51 -3.08 -0.67
N THR A 62 -4.74 -3.26 -1.97
CA THR A 62 -4.80 -4.59 -2.60
C THR A 62 -3.44 -5.11 -3.03
N ALA A 63 -2.53 -4.22 -3.40
CA ALA A 63 -1.17 -4.59 -3.78
C ALA A 63 -0.16 -3.52 -3.37
N LEU A 64 1.04 -3.96 -3.00
CA LEU A 64 2.19 -3.13 -2.63
C LEU A 64 3.39 -3.57 -3.46
N HIS A 65 3.84 -2.72 -4.36
CA HIS A 65 5.01 -2.97 -5.20
C HIS A 65 6.15 -2.05 -4.78
N PHE A 66 7.14 -2.60 -4.07
CA PHE A 66 8.35 -1.88 -3.70
C PHE A 66 9.33 -1.91 -4.88
N VAL A 67 9.59 -0.74 -5.44
CA VAL A 67 10.33 -0.60 -6.70
C VAL A 67 11.66 0.12 -6.51
N THR A 68 12.68 -0.33 -7.21
CA THR A 68 13.95 0.39 -7.29
C THR A 68 13.76 1.64 -8.13
N ALA A 69 14.05 2.79 -7.54
CA ALA A 69 13.98 4.11 -8.15
C ALA A 69 15.38 4.77 -8.15
N GLU A 70 15.56 5.87 -8.87
CA GLU A 70 16.86 6.55 -9.04
C GLU A 70 17.55 6.90 -7.71
N ARG A 71 16.76 7.25 -6.67
CA ARG A 71 17.28 7.68 -5.36
C ARG A 71 17.17 6.63 -4.26
N CYS A 72 16.89 5.37 -4.62
CA CYS A 72 16.90 4.24 -3.70
C CYS A 72 18.31 3.71 -3.45
N ASP A 73 18.51 3.09 -2.29
CA ASP A 73 19.63 2.19 -2.06
C ASP A 73 19.24 0.76 -2.45
N ALA A 74 19.86 0.23 -3.49
CA ALA A 74 19.56 -1.11 -4.00
C ALA A 74 19.77 -2.22 -2.95
N ASN A 75 20.66 -2.01 -1.95
CA ASN A 75 20.91 -2.97 -0.88
C ASN A 75 19.68 -3.22 0.00
N TYR A 76 18.71 -2.31 0.04
CA TYR A 76 17.49 -2.50 0.82
C TYR A 76 16.65 -3.67 0.33
N ALA A 77 16.72 -4.02 -0.96
CA ALA A 77 16.03 -5.19 -1.52
C ALA A 77 16.59 -6.53 -0.98
N ALA A 78 17.84 -6.56 -0.54
CA ALA A 78 18.50 -7.75 0.01
C ALA A 78 18.34 -7.86 1.54
N SER A 79 17.59 -6.95 2.18
CA SER A 79 17.44 -6.96 3.64
C SER A 79 16.69 -8.20 4.15
N SER A 80 16.91 -8.51 5.44
CA SER A 80 16.23 -9.61 6.13
C SER A 80 14.69 -9.47 6.11
N LEU A 81 14.16 -8.26 6.05
CA LEU A 81 12.73 -8.01 5.91
C LEU A 81 12.11 -8.85 4.77
N TRP A 82 12.79 -8.91 3.65
CA TRP A 82 12.33 -9.61 2.46
C TRP A 82 12.73 -11.08 2.44
N SER A 83 14.02 -11.36 2.68
CA SER A 83 14.60 -12.70 2.53
C SER A 83 14.09 -13.71 3.55
N THR A 84 13.72 -13.27 4.76
CA THR A 84 13.17 -14.17 5.80
C THR A 84 11.64 -14.25 5.77
N GLY A 85 10.97 -13.45 4.92
CA GLY A 85 9.51 -13.36 4.91
C GLY A 85 8.92 -12.54 6.06
N GLU A 86 9.73 -11.76 6.79
CA GLU A 86 9.28 -10.91 7.90
C GLU A 86 8.18 -9.93 7.47
N TRP A 87 8.19 -9.49 6.21
CA TRP A 87 7.18 -8.61 5.64
C TRP A 87 5.74 -9.10 5.84
N ARG A 88 5.51 -10.42 5.79
CA ARG A 88 4.19 -11.02 6.02
C ARG A 88 3.64 -10.72 7.42
N ARG A 89 4.51 -10.74 8.42
CA ARG A 89 4.12 -10.44 9.81
C ARG A 89 3.58 -9.01 9.91
N HIS A 90 4.20 -8.05 9.21
CA HIS A 90 3.73 -6.65 9.22
C HIS A 90 2.39 -6.48 8.51
N CYS A 91 2.15 -7.19 7.41
CA CYS A 91 0.84 -7.23 6.78
C CYS A 91 -0.22 -7.87 7.71
N LEU A 92 0.11 -8.96 8.38
CA LEU A 92 -0.80 -9.58 9.36
C LEU A 92 -1.17 -8.63 10.50
N GLN A 93 -0.20 -7.93 11.06
CA GLN A 93 -0.44 -6.91 12.09
C GLN A 93 -1.37 -5.79 11.59
N GLY A 94 -1.22 -5.36 10.35
CA GLY A 94 -2.11 -4.38 9.72
C GLY A 94 -3.54 -4.91 9.55
N ALA A 95 -3.70 -6.15 9.11
CA ALA A 95 -5.00 -6.79 8.97
C ALA A 95 -5.69 -7.00 10.32
N GLU A 96 -4.95 -7.46 11.34
CA GLU A 96 -5.45 -7.60 12.71
C GLU A 96 -5.93 -6.26 13.27
N GLN A 97 -5.17 -5.18 13.07
CA GLN A 97 -5.55 -3.84 13.49
C GLN A 97 -6.83 -3.35 12.80
N ALA A 98 -6.98 -3.69 11.52
CA ALA A 98 -8.16 -3.33 10.73
C ALA A 98 -9.39 -4.21 10.99
N PHE A 99 -9.28 -5.21 11.85
CA PHE A 99 -10.31 -6.25 11.98
C PHE A 99 -10.66 -6.92 10.64
N ASP A 100 -9.69 -7.04 9.75
CA ASP A 100 -9.81 -7.71 8.46
C ASP A 100 -8.94 -8.98 8.44
N THR A 101 -9.16 -9.83 7.46
CA THR A 101 -8.38 -11.05 7.23
C THR A 101 -7.54 -10.98 5.96
N ARG A 102 -7.74 -9.94 5.16
CA ARG A 102 -7.08 -9.75 3.88
C ARG A 102 -5.72 -9.11 4.06
N ILE A 103 -4.75 -9.65 3.36
CA ILE A 103 -3.42 -9.06 3.22
C ILE A 103 -3.17 -8.74 1.75
N PRO A 104 -2.45 -7.66 1.45
CA PRO A 104 -2.16 -7.26 0.08
C PRO A 104 -1.22 -8.27 -0.60
N GLU A 105 -1.24 -8.27 -1.93
CA GLU A 105 -0.14 -8.79 -2.71
C GLU A 105 1.09 -7.91 -2.51
N VAL A 106 2.26 -8.52 -2.27
CA VAL A 106 3.50 -7.78 -2.04
C VAL A 106 4.59 -8.26 -2.98
N SER A 107 5.20 -7.33 -3.70
CA SER A 107 6.38 -7.59 -4.53
C SER A 107 7.49 -6.58 -4.25
N TRP A 108 8.72 -6.99 -4.51
CA TRP A 108 9.93 -6.16 -4.35
C TRP A 108 10.99 -6.60 -5.37
N SER A 109 12.11 -5.88 -5.43
CA SER A 109 13.23 -6.15 -6.37
C SER A 109 12.92 -5.92 -7.86
N HIS A 110 11.85 -5.21 -8.18
CA HIS A 110 11.55 -4.77 -9.54
C HIS A 110 12.00 -3.33 -9.75
N SER A 111 12.39 -2.98 -10.97
CA SER A 111 12.57 -1.57 -11.34
C SER A 111 11.19 -0.89 -11.44
N LEU A 112 11.17 0.44 -11.26
CA LEU A 112 9.95 1.23 -11.50
C LEU A 112 9.39 0.96 -12.91
N GLU A 113 10.23 0.90 -13.93
CA GLU A 113 9.82 0.63 -15.31
C GLU A 113 9.15 -0.74 -15.48
N SER A 114 9.76 -1.79 -14.89
CA SER A 114 9.18 -3.14 -14.94
C SER A 114 7.83 -3.23 -14.22
N ALA A 115 7.71 -2.57 -13.07
CA ALA A 115 6.46 -2.56 -12.32
C ALA A 115 5.34 -1.81 -13.09
N LEU A 116 5.67 -0.67 -13.70
CA LEU A 116 4.73 0.09 -14.51
C LEU A 116 4.23 -0.68 -15.73
N ALA A 117 5.11 -1.45 -16.37
CA ALA A 117 4.76 -2.30 -17.53
C ALA A 117 3.81 -3.46 -17.13
N SER A 118 3.75 -3.85 -15.87
CA SER A 118 2.88 -4.92 -15.38
C SER A 118 1.51 -4.45 -14.87
N LEU A 119 1.25 -3.14 -14.85
CA LEU A 119 -0.04 -2.60 -14.41
C LEU A 119 -1.17 -3.00 -15.37
N PRO A 120 -2.37 -3.31 -14.85
CA PRO A 120 -3.46 -3.87 -15.68
C PRO A 120 -3.99 -2.91 -16.76
N GLY A 121 -3.92 -1.61 -16.55
CA GLY A 121 -4.48 -0.60 -17.45
C GLY A 121 -5.91 -0.18 -17.08
N GLY A 122 -6.25 1.08 -17.41
CA GLY A 122 -7.57 1.65 -17.12
C GLY A 122 -7.73 2.27 -15.73
N GLU A 123 -6.71 2.19 -14.89
CA GLU A 123 -6.69 2.80 -13.56
C GLU A 123 -6.38 4.30 -13.60
N ILE A 124 -6.76 4.99 -12.54
CA ILE A 124 -6.32 6.36 -12.27
C ILE A 124 -4.89 6.27 -11.72
N ARG A 125 -3.94 6.97 -12.33
CA ARG A 125 -2.53 6.96 -11.96
C ARG A 125 -2.14 8.28 -11.31
N VAL A 126 -1.72 8.24 -10.05
CA VAL A 126 -1.30 9.42 -9.27
C VAL A 126 0.09 9.21 -8.70
N GLY A 127 1.00 10.14 -8.95
CA GLY A 127 2.34 10.16 -8.35
C GLY A 127 2.46 11.26 -7.30
N LEU A 128 2.86 10.93 -6.07
CA LEU A 128 3.14 11.93 -5.06
C LEU A 128 4.53 12.53 -5.29
N ASP A 129 4.59 13.84 -5.48
CA ASP A 129 5.83 14.57 -5.65
C ASP A 129 5.72 16.00 -5.06
N ASN A 130 6.72 16.42 -4.29
CA ASN A 130 6.73 17.75 -3.66
C ASN A 130 7.48 18.81 -4.51
N TYR A 131 8.16 18.39 -5.57
CA TYR A 131 9.06 19.27 -6.32
C TYR A 131 8.42 19.78 -7.62
N GLU A 132 7.71 18.90 -8.32
CA GLU A 132 7.22 19.18 -9.68
C GLU A 132 5.72 18.95 -9.84
N ALA A 133 5.00 18.66 -8.75
CA ALA A 133 3.55 18.54 -8.79
C ALA A 133 2.89 19.90 -9.05
N PRO A 134 2.03 20.01 -10.08
CA PRO A 134 1.36 21.26 -10.42
C PRO A 134 0.24 21.64 -9.45
N GLY A 135 -0.23 20.71 -8.62
CA GLY A 135 -1.35 20.95 -7.72
C GLY A 135 -1.44 19.94 -6.58
N ALA A 136 -2.33 20.26 -5.64
CA ALA A 136 -2.59 19.40 -4.48
C ALA A 136 -3.43 18.18 -4.85
N LEU A 137 -3.17 17.04 -4.20
CA LEU A 137 -3.96 15.81 -4.38
C LEU A 137 -5.46 16.05 -4.11
N GLY A 138 -5.79 16.85 -3.10
CA GLY A 138 -7.19 17.17 -2.76
C GLY A 138 -7.96 17.96 -3.85
N ALA A 139 -7.24 18.55 -4.81
CA ALA A 139 -7.82 19.24 -5.96
C ALA A 139 -7.88 18.37 -7.23
N CYS A 140 -7.55 17.09 -7.14
CA CYS A 140 -7.50 16.20 -8.30
C CYS A 140 -8.92 15.85 -8.79
N GLU A 141 -9.37 16.56 -9.82
CA GLU A 141 -10.69 16.35 -10.45
C GLU A 141 -10.85 14.98 -11.09
N GLU A 142 -9.76 14.40 -11.60
CA GLU A 142 -9.77 13.09 -12.23
C GLU A 142 -10.24 12.00 -11.26
N ILE A 143 -9.80 12.05 -10.00
CA ILE A 143 -10.23 11.11 -8.96
C ILE A 143 -11.73 11.27 -8.66
N ARG A 144 -12.23 12.50 -8.61
CA ARG A 144 -13.65 12.76 -8.34
C ARG A 144 -14.54 12.25 -9.47
N LYS A 145 -14.16 12.49 -10.73
CA LYS A 145 -14.95 12.11 -11.90
C LYS A 145 -14.99 10.61 -12.16
N ARG A 146 -13.92 9.91 -11.82
CA ARG A 146 -13.74 8.47 -12.09
C ARG A 146 -13.79 7.61 -10.82
N GLY A 147 -14.54 8.03 -9.81
CA GLY A 147 -14.53 7.57 -8.42
C GLY A 147 -14.46 6.07 -8.15
N GLU A 148 -15.03 5.22 -9.01
CA GLU A 148 -15.05 3.75 -8.81
C GLU A 148 -13.88 3.02 -9.49
N GLN A 149 -13.08 3.70 -10.31
CA GLN A 149 -11.98 3.06 -11.01
C GLN A 149 -10.83 2.70 -10.06
N PRO A 150 -10.10 1.62 -10.35
CA PRO A 150 -8.88 1.31 -9.63
C PRO A 150 -7.91 2.50 -9.59
N VAL A 151 -7.15 2.63 -8.51
CA VAL A 151 -6.11 3.65 -8.40
C VAL A 151 -4.76 3.00 -8.23
N VAL A 152 -3.79 3.48 -8.99
CA VAL A 152 -2.37 3.26 -8.74
C VAL A 152 -1.78 4.54 -8.19
N MET A 153 -1.27 4.47 -6.97
CA MET A 153 -0.63 5.62 -6.31
C MET A 153 0.86 5.35 -6.13
N ALA A 154 1.69 6.19 -6.72
CA ALA A 154 3.14 6.09 -6.64
C ALA A 154 3.70 7.06 -5.58
N LEU A 155 4.50 6.54 -4.65
CA LEU A 155 5.21 7.29 -3.61
C LEU A 155 6.71 7.07 -3.74
N GLY A 156 7.49 8.14 -3.78
CA GLY A 156 8.95 8.07 -3.83
C GLY A 156 9.56 7.53 -2.53
N PRO A 157 10.84 7.11 -2.58
CA PRO A 157 11.61 6.79 -1.38
C PRO A 157 11.81 8.05 -0.53
N GLU A 158 12.50 7.94 0.61
CA GLU A 158 12.71 9.06 1.53
C GLU A 158 13.37 10.30 0.88
N ARG A 159 14.11 10.10 -0.20
CA ARG A 159 14.72 11.18 -1.00
C ARG A 159 13.84 11.67 -2.15
N GLY A 160 12.59 11.18 -2.24
CA GLY A 160 11.68 11.45 -3.34
C GLY A 160 12.11 10.84 -4.67
N TRP A 161 11.34 11.08 -5.70
CA TRP A 161 11.63 10.63 -7.06
C TRP A 161 12.83 11.38 -7.66
N GLY A 162 13.62 10.70 -8.47
CA GLY A 162 14.62 11.31 -9.33
C GLY A 162 13.98 11.94 -10.59
N GLU A 163 14.78 12.60 -11.40
CA GLU A 163 14.31 13.22 -12.65
C GLU A 163 13.83 12.17 -13.66
N ARG A 164 14.56 11.07 -13.77
CA ARG A 164 14.21 9.95 -14.65
C ARG A 164 12.91 9.28 -14.21
N ASP A 165 12.75 9.09 -12.90
CA ASP A 165 11.52 8.50 -12.34
C ASP A 165 10.30 9.37 -12.66
N ARG A 166 10.38 10.70 -12.47
CA ARG A 166 9.29 11.64 -12.79
C ARG A 166 8.95 11.63 -14.28
N THR A 167 9.98 11.62 -15.13
CA THR A 167 9.80 11.55 -16.58
C THR A 167 9.08 10.27 -16.97
N LEU A 168 9.47 9.14 -16.37
CA LEU A 168 8.84 7.85 -16.59
C LEU A 168 7.37 7.84 -16.11
N LEU A 169 7.12 8.31 -14.89
CA LEU A 169 5.76 8.40 -14.33
C LEU A 169 4.85 9.24 -15.25
N ARG A 170 5.30 10.40 -15.73
CA ARG A 170 4.52 11.23 -16.65
C ARG A 170 4.24 10.51 -17.97
N ARG A 171 5.25 9.86 -18.54
CA ARG A 171 5.11 9.07 -19.78
C ARG A 171 4.06 7.98 -19.64
N GLU A 172 3.99 7.37 -18.45
CA GLU A 172 3.02 6.32 -18.13
C GLU A 172 1.68 6.88 -17.62
N GLY A 173 1.43 8.17 -17.79
CA GLY A 173 0.14 8.81 -17.50
C GLY A 173 -0.14 9.13 -16.02
N PHE A 174 0.88 9.16 -15.17
CA PHE A 174 0.71 9.58 -13.79
C PHE A 174 0.52 11.09 -13.68
N LEU A 175 -0.54 11.50 -13.00
CA LEU A 175 -0.75 12.86 -12.55
C LEU A 175 0.09 13.11 -11.30
N LEU A 176 1.05 14.04 -11.37
CA LEU A 176 1.84 14.39 -10.20
C LEU A 176 1.02 15.32 -9.29
N ALA A 177 0.97 14.98 -8.00
CA ALA A 177 0.24 15.74 -7.00
C ALA A 177 1.04 15.87 -5.69
N HIS A 178 0.87 16.98 -4.96
CA HIS A 178 1.50 17.18 -3.66
C HIS A 178 0.49 17.13 -2.51
N LEU A 179 0.98 16.93 -1.29
CA LEU A 179 0.19 16.90 -0.04
C LEU A 179 0.31 18.20 0.76
N GLY A 180 0.71 19.30 0.11
CA GLY A 180 0.96 20.58 0.75
C GLY A 180 2.44 20.95 0.76
N PRO A 181 2.82 22.08 1.41
CA PRO A 181 4.16 22.63 1.32
C PRO A 181 5.20 21.92 2.21
N ARG A 182 4.78 21.05 3.09
CA ARG A 182 5.68 20.34 4.01
C ARG A 182 6.08 18.99 3.45
N VAL A 183 7.38 18.66 3.59
CA VAL A 183 7.86 17.30 3.31
C VAL A 183 7.41 16.38 4.44
N LEU A 184 6.70 15.32 4.08
CA LEU A 184 6.23 14.28 5.00
C LEU A 184 7.14 13.06 4.92
N ARG A 185 7.19 12.27 6.00
CA ARG A 185 7.74 10.92 5.93
C ARG A 185 6.90 10.06 5.01
N ALA A 186 7.47 9.02 4.41
CA ALA A 186 6.79 8.20 3.42
C ALA A 186 5.51 7.55 3.98
N GLU A 187 5.57 6.98 5.19
CA GLU A 187 4.41 6.40 5.88
C GLU A 187 3.31 7.42 6.16
N THR A 188 3.68 8.64 6.59
CA THR A 188 2.74 9.73 6.82
C THR A 188 2.12 10.21 5.51
N ALA A 189 2.92 10.35 4.46
CA ALA A 189 2.45 10.75 3.13
C ALA A 189 1.46 9.73 2.57
N MET A 190 1.74 8.43 2.72
CA MET A 190 0.85 7.37 2.28
C MET A 190 -0.50 7.43 3.00
N VAL A 191 -0.51 7.50 4.34
CA VAL A 191 -1.75 7.58 5.12
C VAL A 191 -2.57 8.81 4.72
N ALA A 192 -1.93 9.98 4.62
CA ALA A 192 -2.59 11.22 4.22
C ALA A 192 -3.17 11.11 2.80
N ALA A 193 -2.40 10.56 1.85
CA ALA A 193 -2.83 10.44 0.47
C ALA A 193 -4.01 9.48 0.30
N VAL A 194 -3.99 8.32 0.97
CA VAL A 194 -5.10 7.36 0.93
C VAL A 194 -6.34 7.95 1.58
N SER A 195 -6.20 8.70 2.68
CA SER A 195 -7.33 9.39 3.32
C SER A 195 -7.95 10.44 2.39
N ILE A 196 -7.12 11.27 1.74
CA ILE A 196 -7.59 12.24 0.75
C ILE A 196 -8.28 11.55 -0.43
N LEU A 197 -7.70 10.45 -0.94
CA LEU A 197 -8.30 9.66 -2.01
C LEU A 197 -9.72 9.20 -1.64
N ARG A 198 -9.92 8.65 -0.44
CA ARG A 198 -11.22 8.22 0.06
C ARG A 198 -12.20 9.37 0.21
N ALA A 199 -11.75 10.50 0.74
CA ALA A 199 -12.57 11.71 0.84
C ALA A 199 -13.03 12.21 -0.53
N LEU A 200 -12.14 12.22 -1.54
CA LEU A 200 -12.48 12.59 -2.92
C LEU A 200 -13.52 11.64 -3.56
N ARG A 201 -13.58 10.39 -3.10
CA ARG A 201 -14.53 9.36 -3.53
C ARG A 201 -15.81 9.31 -2.72
N GLY A 202 -15.94 10.15 -1.69
CA GLY A 202 -17.13 10.14 -0.80
C GLY A 202 -17.22 8.90 0.10
N GLN A 203 -16.05 8.31 0.45
CA GLN A 203 -15.96 7.07 1.25
C GLN A 203 -15.57 7.33 2.71
N MET A 204 -15.60 8.57 3.13
CA MET A 204 -15.32 9.00 4.52
C MET A 204 -16.52 9.76 5.06
#